data_2bc289e7725c4c15ec0d00666667bb63
#
_entry.id   2bc289e7725c4c15ec0d00666667bb63
#
_cell.length_a   1.000
_cell.length_b   1.000
_cell.length_c   1.000
_cell.angle_alpha   90.00
_cell.angle_beta   90.00
_cell.angle_gamma   90.00
#
_symmetry.space_group_name_H-M   'P 1'
#
loop_
_entity.id
_entity.type
_entity.pdbx_description
1 polymer ?
#
loop_
_entity_poly.entity_id
_entity_poly.type
_entity_poly.pdbx_seq_one_letter_code
_entity_poly.pdbx_strand_id
1 'polypeptide(L)'
;FPYTTLFRSEGSNTSAASESTSSDVVNASATQALPEGDFPETTEKIPAMRKAIAKAMVNSKHTAPHVTLMDEIDVQELWDHRKKFKEIAAEQGTKLTFLPYVVKALVSALKKYPALNTSFNEEAGEVVHKHYWNIGIAADTDKGLLVPVVKHADRKSIFEISDEINELAVKARDGKLTSEEMKGATCTISNIGSAGGQWFTPVINHPEVAILGIGRIAQKPIVKDGEIVAAPVLALSLSFDHRQIDGATGQNAMNHIKRLLNNPELLLMEG
;
A
#
# COMPACT_ATOMS: atom_id res chain seq x y z
N PHE A 1 8.92 7.52 -36.15
CA PHE A 1 7.99 8.67 -36.32
C PHE A 1 8.05 9.57 -35.11
N PRO A 2 8.24 10.89 -35.27
CA PRO A 2 8.25 11.86 -34.17
C PRO A 2 6.85 12.42 -33.95
N TYR A 3 6.44 12.59 -32.69
CA TYR A 3 5.33 13.48 -32.36
C TYR A 3 5.79 14.61 -31.46
N THR A 4 6.01 15.75 -32.12
CA THR A 4 6.05 17.05 -31.48
C THR A 4 4.77 17.76 -31.89
N THR A 5 3.95 18.20 -30.96
CA THR A 5 2.92 19.19 -31.25
C THR A 5 2.85 20.24 -30.14
N LEU A 6 3.39 21.39 -30.44
CA LEU A 6 3.24 22.66 -29.75
C LEU A 6 1.79 23.18 -29.91
N PHE A 7 1.18 23.61 -28.83
CA PHE A 7 0.08 24.55 -28.91
C PHE A 7 0.48 25.89 -28.27
N ARG A 8 0.61 26.87 -29.15
CA ARG A 8 0.70 28.28 -28.85
C ARG A 8 -0.65 28.89 -29.14
N SER A 9 -1.26 29.62 -28.21
CA SER A 9 -2.36 30.52 -28.52
C SER A 9 -2.02 31.91 -28.02
N GLU A 10 -1.91 32.83 -28.97
CA GLU A 10 -1.86 34.27 -28.77
C GLU A 10 -3.30 34.84 -28.73
N GLY A 11 -3.44 35.96 -28.04
CA GLY A 11 -4.47 36.91 -28.39
C GLY A 11 -5.21 37.54 -27.23
N SER A 12 -4.80 38.60 -26.88
CA SER A 12 -5.15 40.05 -27.02
C SER A 12 -5.89 40.68 -25.82
N ASN A 13 -5.32 41.80 -25.42
CA ASN A 13 -5.74 42.83 -24.49
C ASN A 13 -7.18 43.34 -24.67
N THR A 14 -7.84 43.69 -23.57
CA THR A 14 -8.37 45.05 -23.37
C THR A 14 -8.63 45.34 -21.88
N SER A 15 -8.30 46.56 -21.51
CA SER A 15 -8.30 47.20 -20.20
C SER A 15 -9.70 47.54 -19.68
N ALA A 16 -9.90 47.50 -18.36
CA ALA A 16 -10.53 48.59 -17.60
C ALA A 16 -10.34 48.40 -16.10
N ALA A 17 -9.97 49.44 -15.43
CA ALA A 17 -9.68 49.56 -14.03
C ALA A 17 -10.93 49.58 -13.14
N SER A 18 -10.84 49.06 -11.90
CA SER A 18 -11.34 49.74 -10.71
C SER A 18 -10.79 49.09 -9.44
N GLU A 19 -10.34 49.95 -8.55
CA GLU A 19 -9.78 49.69 -7.24
C GLU A 19 -10.78 49.04 -6.27
N SER A 20 -10.33 48.11 -5.46
CA SER A 20 -10.61 48.12 -4.00
C SER A 20 -9.75 47.09 -3.25
N THR A 21 -9.10 47.61 -2.25
CA THR A 21 -8.28 47.01 -1.20
C THR A 21 -8.88 45.80 -0.51
N SER A 22 -8.11 44.75 -0.37
CA SER A 22 -7.92 44.05 0.90
C SER A 22 -6.72 43.09 0.82
N SER A 23 -5.84 43.28 1.76
CA SER A 23 -4.61 42.55 2.00
C SER A 23 -4.90 41.12 2.46
N ASP A 24 -4.51 40.11 1.67
CA ASP A 24 -4.21 38.78 2.16
C ASP A 24 -2.82 38.39 1.68
N VAL A 25 -1.94 38.30 2.67
CA VAL A 25 -0.53 37.93 2.52
C VAL A 25 -0.50 36.45 2.12
N VAL A 26 -0.45 36.17 0.85
CA VAL A 26 -0.03 34.87 0.32
C VAL A 26 1.47 34.78 0.60
N ASN A 27 1.81 33.94 1.57
CA ASN A 27 3.17 33.61 1.92
C ASN A 27 3.83 32.91 0.72
N ALA A 28 4.42 33.68 -0.17
CA ALA A 28 5.25 33.18 -1.26
C ALA A 28 6.44 32.48 -0.62
N SER A 29 6.53 31.17 -0.80
CA SER A 29 7.74 30.40 -0.52
C SER A 29 8.91 31.12 -1.17
N ALA A 30 9.73 31.76 -0.35
CA ALA A 30 10.98 32.36 -0.79
C ALA A 30 11.82 31.27 -1.44
N THR A 31 11.99 31.34 -2.74
CA THR A 31 12.95 30.53 -3.49
C THR A 31 14.33 30.89 -2.92
N GLN A 32 14.86 30.06 -2.00
CA GLN A 32 16.22 30.26 -1.51
C GLN A 32 17.16 30.17 -2.72
N ALA A 33 17.96 31.21 -2.93
CA ALA A 33 18.98 31.21 -3.95
C ALA A 33 19.92 30.00 -3.71
N LEU A 34 20.25 29.29 -4.77
CA LEU A 34 21.20 28.18 -4.70
C LEU A 34 22.57 28.70 -4.26
N PRO A 35 23.32 27.94 -3.45
CA PRO A 35 24.69 28.31 -3.09
C PRO A 35 25.55 28.50 -4.35
N GLU A 36 26.47 29.46 -4.30
CA GLU A 36 27.43 29.69 -5.40
C GLU A 36 28.53 28.64 -5.37
N GLY A 37 28.99 28.18 -6.53
CA GLY A 37 30.09 27.23 -6.70
C GLY A 37 29.85 26.25 -7.83
N ASP A 38 30.88 25.52 -8.24
CA ASP A 38 30.82 24.52 -9.31
C ASP A 38 29.97 23.30 -8.90
N PHE A 39 29.84 23.02 -7.58
CA PHE A 39 29.07 21.91 -7.00
C PHE A 39 28.25 22.42 -5.81
N PRO A 40 27.16 23.18 -6.05
CA PRO A 40 26.37 23.76 -4.97
C PRO A 40 25.65 22.66 -4.17
N GLU A 41 25.83 22.67 -2.85
CA GLU A 41 25.21 21.73 -1.91
C GLU A 41 24.46 22.49 -0.81
N THR A 42 23.35 21.92 -0.36
CA THR A 42 22.59 22.39 0.81
C THR A 42 22.43 21.27 1.81
N THR A 43 22.46 21.59 3.09
CA THR A 43 22.24 20.64 4.19
C THR A 43 21.03 21.04 5.00
N GLU A 44 20.22 20.05 5.40
CA GLU A 44 19.09 20.23 6.30
C GLU A 44 19.11 19.22 7.44
N LYS A 45 18.49 19.55 8.55
CA LYS A 45 18.34 18.62 9.68
C LYS A 45 17.27 17.59 9.37
N ILE A 46 17.60 16.29 9.49
CA ILE A 46 16.63 15.21 9.32
C ILE A 46 15.54 15.33 10.42
N PRO A 47 14.25 15.42 10.06
CA PRO A 47 13.14 15.45 11.01
C PRO A 47 13.10 14.22 11.93
N ALA A 48 12.61 14.37 13.15
CA ALA A 48 12.58 13.29 14.15
C ALA A 48 11.84 12.04 13.66
N MET A 49 10.71 12.19 12.98
CA MET A 49 9.95 11.08 12.39
C MET A 49 10.78 10.34 11.33
N ARG A 50 11.46 11.05 10.42
CA ARG A 50 12.33 10.46 9.41
C ARG A 50 13.48 9.68 10.03
N LYS A 51 14.07 10.17 11.15
CA LYS A 51 15.10 9.43 11.90
C LYS A 51 14.55 8.13 12.48
N ALA A 52 13.32 8.15 13.03
CA ALA A 52 12.68 6.95 13.57
C ALA A 52 12.40 5.92 12.48
N ILE A 53 11.87 6.35 11.32
CA ILE A 53 11.64 5.48 10.16
C ILE A 53 12.97 4.88 9.67
N ALA A 54 14.01 5.69 9.49
CA ALA A 54 15.32 5.22 9.06
C ALA A 54 15.87 4.14 10.01
N LYS A 55 15.80 4.38 11.32
CA LYS A 55 16.23 3.38 12.32
C LYS A 55 15.41 2.09 12.24
N ALA A 56 14.09 2.17 12.08
CA ALA A 56 13.21 0.99 11.95
C ALA A 56 13.53 0.17 10.69
N MET A 57 13.73 0.83 9.54
CA MET A 57 14.06 0.17 8.27
C MET A 57 15.44 -0.50 8.29
N VAL A 58 16.44 0.19 8.82
CA VAL A 58 17.79 -0.39 9.01
C VAL A 58 17.70 -1.60 9.94
N ASN A 59 17.03 -1.48 11.09
CA ASN A 59 16.86 -2.61 12.02
C ASN A 59 16.19 -3.80 11.32
N SER A 60 15.09 -3.59 10.60
CA SER A 60 14.38 -4.66 9.89
C SER A 60 15.29 -5.38 8.88
N LYS A 61 16.04 -4.62 8.06
CA LYS A 61 16.92 -5.20 7.03
C LYS A 61 18.12 -5.94 7.61
N HIS A 62 18.64 -5.52 8.76
CA HIS A 62 19.75 -6.19 9.41
C HIS A 62 19.30 -7.41 10.23
N THR A 63 18.10 -7.37 10.81
CA THR A 63 17.59 -8.44 11.68
C THR A 63 16.94 -9.57 10.89
N ALA A 64 16.12 -9.26 9.88
CA ALA A 64 15.38 -10.23 9.09
C ALA A 64 16.04 -10.46 7.72
N PRO A 65 16.59 -11.62 7.40
CA PRO A 65 17.01 -11.98 6.04
C PRO A 65 15.80 -12.06 5.12
N HIS A 66 15.58 -11.01 4.31
CA HIS A 66 14.41 -10.91 3.42
C HIS A 66 14.57 -11.80 2.19
N VAL A 67 13.56 -12.61 1.92
CA VAL A 67 13.29 -13.17 0.58
C VAL A 67 12.02 -12.54 0.06
N THR A 68 11.99 -12.17 -1.21
CA THR A 68 10.82 -11.59 -1.86
C THR A 68 10.41 -12.43 -3.05
N LEU A 69 9.18 -12.91 -3.01
CA LEU A 69 8.52 -13.56 -4.16
C LEU A 69 7.73 -12.48 -4.92
N MET A 70 7.84 -12.48 -6.24
CA MET A 70 7.11 -11.58 -7.13
C MET A 70 6.27 -12.41 -8.08
N ASP A 71 5.00 -12.08 -8.17
CA ASP A 71 4.04 -12.82 -8.98
C ASP A 71 2.95 -11.89 -9.52
N GLU A 72 2.10 -12.38 -10.37
CA GLU A 72 0.96 -11.64 -10.90
C GLU A 72 -0.26 -12.54 -11.08
N ILE A 73 -1.44 -11.93 -11.12
CA ILE A 73 -2.70 -12.64 -11.22
C ILE A 73 -3.72 -11.86 -12.05
N ASP A 74 -4.43 -12.57 -12.93
CA ASP A 74 -5.64 -12.07 -13.57
C ASP A 74 -6.70 -11.77 -12.51
N VAL A 75 -7.19 -10.54 -12.50
CA VAL A 75 -8.20 -10.05 -11.55
C VAL A 75 -9.47 -9.58 -12.26
N GLN A 76 -9.80 -10.13 -13.43
CA GLN A 76 -11.00 -9.75 -14.18
C GLN A 76 -12.27 -9.96 -13.34
N GLU A 77 -12.43 -11.13 -12.71
CA GLU A 77 -13.61 -11.43 -11.89
C GLU A 77 -13.71 -10.50 -10.68
N LEU A 78 -12.58 -10.20 -10.04
CA LEU A 78 -12.52 -9.24 -8.93
C LEU A 78 -12.87 -7.80 -9.37
N TRP A 79 -12.41 -7.43 -10.57
CA TRP A 79 -12.73 -6.13 -11.17
C TRP A 79 -14.24 -5.99 -11.40
N ASP A 80 -14.85 -7.00 -12.00
CA ASP A 80 -16.28 -7.04 -12.31
C ASP A 80 -17.13 -7.11 -11.04
N HIS A 81 -16.71 -7.92 -10.06
CA HIS A 81 -17.35 -8.00 -8.75
C HIS A 81 -17.33 -6.63 -8.04
N ARG A 82 -16.17 -5.98 -7.97
CA ARG A 82 -16.07 -4.65 -7.38
C ARG A 82 -16.95 -3.63 -8.14
N LYS A 83 -16.96 -3.67 -9.47
CA LYS A 83 -17.79 -2.78 -10.29
C LYS A 83 -19.28 -2.95 -9.99
N LYS A 84 -19.73 -4.20 -9.86
CA LYS A 84 -21.11 -4.56 -9.51
C LYS A 84 -21.53 -4.00 -8.15
N PHE A 85 -20.66 -4.09 -7.14
CA PHE A 85 -21.00 -3.72 -5.77
C PHE A 85 -20.61 -2.28 -5.36
N LYS A 86 -19.89 -1.56 -6.23
CA LYS A 86 -19.40 -0.19 -5.91
C LYS A 86 -20.52 0.80 -5.66
N GLU A 87 -21.60 0.73 -6.44
CA GLU A 87 -22.75 1.63 -6.29
C GLU A 87 -23.55 1.28 -5.05
N ILE A 88 -23.82 0.00 -4.80
CA ILE A 88 -24.47 -0.49 -3.59
C ILE A 88 -23.70 -0.08 -2.33
N ALA A 89 -22.38 -0.17 -2.37
CA ALA A 89 -21.53 0.30 -1.27
C ALA A 89 -21.65 1.81 -1.06
N ALA A 90 -21.67 2.59 -2.15
CA ALA A 90 -21.80 4.04 -2.09
C ALA A 90 -23.15 4.49 -1.50
N GLU A 91 -24.25 3.77 -1.80
CA GLU A 91 -25.58 4.00 -1.17
C GLU A 91 -25.55 3.81 0.35
N GLN A 92 -24.63 2.96 0.84
CA GLN A 92 -24.39 2.74 2.28
C GLN A 92 -23.31 3.66 2.86
N GLY A 93 -22.78 4.60 2.07
CA GLY A 93 -21.72 5.53 2.48
C GLY A 93 -20.31 4.95 2.41
N THR A 94 -20.14 3.72 1.91
CA THR A 94 -18.85 3.02 1.83
C THR A 94 -18.13 3.26 0.50
N LYS A 95 -16.87 3.67 0.55
CA LYS A 95 -16.00 3.80 -0.63
C LYS A 95 -15.27 2.49 -0.92
N LEU A 96 -15.88 1.60 -1.68
CA LEU A 96 -15.34 0.28 -2.01
C LEU A 96 -14.15 0.38 -2.99
N THR A 97 -12.97 -0.10 -2.54
CA THR A 97 -11.74 -0.24 -3.35
C THR A 97 -11.34 -1.70 -3.49
N PHE A 98 -10.21 -2.01 -4.14
CA PHE A 98 -9.66 -3.37 -4.20
C PHE A 98 -8.96 -3.80 -2.90
N LEU A 99 -8.50 -2.84 -2.10
CA LEU A 99 -7.69 -3.12 -0.92
C LEU A 99 -8.40 -3.99 0.15
N PRO A 100 -9.69 -3.80 0.47
CA PRO A 100 -10.41 -4.67 1.40
C PRO A 100 -10.45 -6.14 0.99
N TYR A 101 -10.53 -6.42 -0.32
CA TYR A 101 -10.45 -7.79 -0.85
C TYR A 101 -9.07 -8.40 -0.62
N VAL A 102 -8.00 -7.61 -0.84
CA VAL A 102 -6.63 -8.04 -0.57
C VAL A 102 -6.42 -8.30 0.92
N VAL A 103 -6.98 -7.46 1.80
CA VAL A 103 -6.95 -7.68 3.26
C VAL A 103 -7.57 -9.02 3.62
N LYS A 104 -8.77 -9.33 3.09
CA LYS A 104 -9.45 -10.61 3.35
C LYS A 104 -8.66 -11.80 2.79
N ALA A 105 -8.10 -11.69 1.58
CA ALA A 105 -7.27 -12.76 0.99
C ALA A 105 -5.98 -12.99 1.81
N LEU A 106 -5.35 -11.91 2.30
CA LEU A 106 -4.19 -12.01 3.18
C LEU A 106 -4.56 -12.66 4.51
N VAL A 107 -5.64 -12.26 5.16
CA VAL A 107 -6.13 -12.87 6.41
C VAL A 107 -6.35 -14.38 6.24
N SER A 108 -7.00 -14.80 5.15
CA SER A 108 -7.20 -16.22 4.84
C SER A 108 -5.85 -16.95 4.68
N ALA A 109 -4.87 -16.33 4.00
CA ALA A 109 -3.53 -16.90 3.87
C ALA A 109 -2.80 -17.01 5.21
N LEU A 110 -2.89 -15.99 6.07
CA LEU A 110 -2.30 -16.02 7.43
C LEU A 110 -2.92 -17.09 8.34
N LYS A 111 -4.22 -17.37 8.20
CA LYS A 111 -4.90 -18.47 8.89
C LYS A 111 -4.40 -19.83 8.40
N LYS A 112 -4.24 -20.01 7.10
CA LYS A 112 -3.83 -21.26 6.46
C LYS A 112 -2.33 -21.55 6.60
N TYR A 113 -1.51 -20.49 6.63
CA TYR A 113 -0.05 -20.54 6.76
C TYR A 113 0.39 -19.75 8.00
N PRO A 114 0.18 -20.27 9.21
CA PRO A 114 0.35 -19.52 10.46
C PRO A 114 1.80 -19.07 10.72
N ALA A 115 2.80 -19.64 10.04
CA ALA A 115 4.18 -19.17 10.11
C ALA A 115 4.32 -17.71 9.69
N LEU A 116 3.45 -17.21 8.78
CA LEU A 116 3.44 -15.80 8.36
C LEU A 116 2.80 -14.86 9.39
N ASN A 117 2.12 -15.40 10.41
CA ASN A 117 1.41 -14.63 11.44
C ASN A 117 2.11 -14.73 12.81
N THR A 118 3.44 -14.59 12.79
CA THR A 118 4.29 -14.75 13.98
C THR A 118 5.16 -13.52 14.21
N SER A 119 5.94 -13.54 15.27
CA SER A 119 7.14 -12.74 15.42
C SER A 119 8.28 -13.61 15.96
N PHE A 120 9.50 -13.29 15.53
CA PHE A 120 10.69 -14.01 15.92
C PHE A 120 11.39 -13.29 17.07
N ASN A 121 11.46 -13.95 18.25
CA ASN A 121 12.18 -13.43 19.40
C ASN A 121 13.54 -14.15 19.52
N GLU A 122 14.56 -13.51 18.95
CA GLU A 122 15.90 -14.09 18.90
C GLU A 122 16.57 -14.19 20.29
N GLU A 123 16.32 -13.21 21.17
CA GLU A 123 16.89 -13.17 22.51
C GLU A 123 16.38 -14.33 23.39
N ALA A 124 15.10 -14.65 23.28
CA ALA A 124 14.49 -15.76 24.01
C ALA A 124 14.63 -17.10 23.27
N GLY A 125 15.01 -17.11 21.99
CA GLY A 125 15.01 -18.29 21.14
C GLY A 125 13.60 -18.83 20.87
N GLU A 126 12.61 -17.95 20.77
CA GLU A 126 11.19 -18.30 20.69
C GLU A 126 10.52 -17.72 19.44
N VAL A 127 9.51 -18.43 18.94
CA VAL A 127 8.56 -17.92 17.94
C VAL A 127 7.24 -17.62 18.62
N VAL A 128 6.79 -16.38 18.53
CA VAL A 128 5.50 -15.96 19.10
C VAL A 128 4.42 -16.10 18.05
N HIS A 129 3.54 -17.09 18.18
CA HIS A 129 2.37 -17.27 17.33
C HIS A 129 1.24 -16.33 17.76
N LYS A 130 0.71 -15.55 16.79
CA LYS A 130 -0.38 -14.60 17.04
C LYS A 130 -1.70 -15.24 16.64
N HIS A 131 -2.67 -15.27 17.56
CA HIS A 131 -4.01 -15.81 17.33
C HIS A 131 -5.04 -14.70 17.08
N TYR A 132 -4.58 -13.64 16.42
CA TYR A 132 -5.37 -12.51 15.95
C TYR A 132 -4.77 -12.01 14.62
N TRP A 133 -5.61 -11.38 13.80
CA TRP A 133 -5.24 -10.95 12.46
C TRP A 133 -5.48 -9.45 12.32
N ASN A 134 -4.45 -8.69 12.61
CA ASN A 134 -4.43 -7.23 12.49
C ASN A 134 -3.57 -6.84 11.30
N ILE A 135 -4.14 -6.15 10.35
CA ILE A 135 -3.45 -5.84 9.10
C ILE A 135 -3.02 -4.38 9.08
N GLY A 136 -1.69 -4.17 9.04
CA GLY A 136 -1.11 -2.85 8.82
C GLY A 136 -1.33 -2.38 7.38
N ILE A 137 -1.69 -1.13 7.19
CA ILE A 137 -1.87 -0.53 5.86
C ILE A 137 -0.88 0.62 5.72
N ALA A 138 0.16 0.43 4.92
CA ALA A 138 1.13 1.50 4.68
C ALA A 138 0.48 2.67 3.94
N ALA A 139 0.48 3.84 4.55
CA ALA A 139 -0.08 5.08 4.03
C ALA A 139 1.02 6.14 3.90
N ASP A 140 1.16 6.68 2.70
CA ASP A 140 2.07 7.80 2.44
C ASP A 140 1.45 9.12 2.92
N THR A 141 2.27 9.94 3.59
CA THR A 141 1.89 11.26 4.09
C THR A 141 3.04 12.25 3.89
N ASP A 142 2.73 13.54 3.91
CA ASP A 142 3.74 14.60 3.79
C ASP A 142 4.86 14.50 4.85
N LYS A 143 4.57 13.87 6.00
CA LYS A 143 5.53 13.67 7.10
C LYS A 143 6.31 12.36 6.98
N GLY A 144 5.95 11.48 6.04
CA GLY A 144 6.53 10.16 5.81
C GLY A 144 5.51 9.03 5.84
N LEU A 145 5.99 7.80 5.69
CA LEU A 145 5.15 6.59 5.66
C LEU A 145 4.69 6.24 7.08
N LEU A 146 3.37 6.13 7.27
CA LEU A 146 2.74 5.64 8.49
C LEU A 146 2.04 4.31 8.22
N VAL A 147 1.87 3.49 9.26
CA VAL A 147 1.23 2.17 9.13
C VAL A 147 0.08 2.06 10.14
N PRO A 148 -1.10 2.66 9.85
CA PRO A 148 -2.30 2.40 10.62
C PRO A 148 -2.72 0.93 10.50
N VAL A 149 -3.46 0.43 11.50
CA VAL A 149 -3.75 -0.99 11.66
C VAL A 149 -5.25 -1.26 11.71
N VAL A 150 -5.73 -2.03 10.74
CA VAL A 150 -7.07 -2.61 10.77
C VAL A 150 -7.06 -3.80 11.72
N LYS A 151 -7.66 -3.61 12.91
CA LYS A 151 -7.67 -4.62 13.96
C LYS A 151 -8.78 -5.65 13.72
N HIS A 152 -8.50 -6.93 14.06
CA HIS A 152 -9.45 -8.03 13.92
C HIS A 152 -10.08 -8.12 12.53
N ALA A 153 -9.27 -8.01 11.49
CA ALA A 153 -9.71 -8.03 10.09
C ALA A 153 -10.41 -9.34 9.70
N ASP A 154 -10.16 -10.44 10.44
CA ASP A 154 -10.83 -11.73 10.31
C ASP A 154 -12.32 -11.69 10.63
N ARG A 155 -12.75 -10.75 11.48
CA ARG A 155 -14.13 -10.64 11.98
C ARG A 155 -14.96 -9.58 11.27
N LYS A 156 -14.35 -8.83 10.35
CA LYS A 156 -14.94 -7.71 9.64
C LYS A 156 -15.36 -8.09 8.22
N SER A 157 -16.47 -7.54 7.79
CA SER A 157 -16.90 -7.62 6.40
C SER A 157 -16.00 -6.76 5.50
N ILE A 158 -16.10 -6.96 4.18
CA ILE A 158 -15.38 -6.13 3.20
C ILE A 158 -15.75 -4.65 3.33
N PHE A 159 -17.01 -4.32 3.64
CA PHE A 159 -17.47 -2.95 3.81
C PHE A 159 -16.90 -2.32 5.08
N GLU A 160 -16.95 -3.00 6.22
CA GLU A 160 -16.35 -2.52 7.48
C GLU A 160 -14.84 -2.29 7.34
N ILE A 161 -14.13 -3.19 6.65
CA ILE A 161 -12.70 -3.02 6.36
C ILE A 161 -12.48 -1.80 5.44
N SER A 162 -13.36 -1.60 4.44
CA SER A 162 -13.27 -0.46 3.54
C SER A 162 -13.42 0.87 4.27
N ASP A 163 -14.40 0.96 5.16
CA ASP A 163 -14.70 2.16 5.94
C ASP A 163 -13.55 2.48 6.91
N GLU A 164 -13.06 1.48 7.63
CA GLU A 164 -11.94 1.64 8.55
C GLU A 164 -10.65 2.07 7.83
N ILE A 165 -10.36 1.47 6.66
CA ILE A 165 -9.20 1.90 5.85
C ILE A 165 -9.36 3.36 5.42
N ASN A 166 -10.53 3.77 4.97
CA ASN A 166 -10.78 5.16 4.55
C ASN A 166 -10.66 6.13 5.73
N GLU A 167 -11.20 5.81 6.90
CA GLU A 167 -11.07 6.60 8.13
C GLU A 167 -9.60 6.74 8.56
N LEU A 168 -8.87 5.63 8.65
CA LEU A 168 -7.47 5.61 9.02
C LEU A 168 -6.60 6.40 8.02
N ALA A 169 -6.90 6.31 6.71
CA ALA A 169 -6.19 7.07 5.69
C ALA A 169 -6.42 8.58 5.78
N VAL A 170 -7.63 9.02 6.16
CA VAL A 170 -7.91 10.44 6.43
C VAL A 170 -7.14 10.89 7.68
N LYS A 171 -7.22 10.14 8.79
CA LYS A 171 -6.48 10.43 10.01
C LYS A 171 -4.96 10.49 9.78
N ALA A 172 -4.42 9.61 8.92
CA ALA A 172 -3.00 9.60 8.58
C ALA A 172 -2.58 10.90 7.90
N ARG A 173 -3.32 11.33 6.87
CA ARG A 173 -3.06 12.58 6.14
C ARG A 173 -3.20 13.82 7.02
N ASP A 174 -4.20 13.84 7.88
CA ASP A 174 -4.44 14.94 8.82
C ASP A 174 -3.44 14.96 9.98
N GLY A 175 -2.59 13.93 10.12
CA GLY A 175 -1.66 13.79 11.26
C GLY A 175 -2.35 13.54 12.60
N LYS A 176 -3.55 12.92 12.57
CA LYS A 176 -4.41 12.66 13.74
C LYS A 176 -4.40 11.19 14.19
N LEU A 177 -3.57 10.33 13.58
CA LEU A 177 -3.43 8.94 14.02
C LEU A 177 -2.90 8.87 15.45
N THR A 178 -3.57 8.08 16.27
CA THR A 178 -3.12 7.77 17.63
C THR A 178 -2.04 6.68 17.61
N SER A 179 -1.25 6.62 18.69
CA SER A 179 -0.25 5.54 18.84
C SER A 179 -0.89 4.15 18.86
N GLU A 180 -2.11 4.01 19.37
CA GLU A 180 -2.83 2.73 19.43
C GLU A 180 -3.35 2.28 18.06
N GLU A 181 -3.66 3.22 17.16
CA GLU A 181 -4.05 2.91 15.78
C GLU A 181 -2.88 2.45 14.91
N MET A 182 -1.63 2.65 15.36
CA MET A 182 -0.40 2.25 14.66
C MET A 182 0.29 1.03 15.29
N LYS A 183 -0.32 0.37 16.26
CA LYS A 183 0.28 -0.76 16.99
C LYS A 183 -0.49 -2.07 16.78
N GLY A 184 0.25 -3.16 16.93
CA GLY A 184 -0.32 -4.51 17.00
C GLY A 184 -0.63 -5.13 15.65
N ALA A 185 -0.06 -4.64 14.56
CA ALA A 185 -0.11 -5.31 13.27
C ALA A 185 0.56 -6.70 13.34
N THR A 186 0.02 -7.65 12.58
CA THR A 186 0.58 -8.99 12.46
C THR A 186 1.20 -9.24 11.10
N CYS A 187 0.71 -8.57 10.08
CA CYS A 187 1.27 -8.49 8.73
C CYS A 187 0.85 -7.17 8.10
N THR A 188 1.72 -6.56 7.32
CA THR A 188 1.46 -5.26 6.69
C THR A 188 1.23 -5.40 5.18
N ILE A 189 0.37 -4.54 4.62
CA ILE A 189 0.19 -4.36 3.18
C ILE A 189 0.81 -3.01 2.80
N SER A 190 1.71 -3.02 1.81
CA SER A 190 2.26 -1.82 1.18
C SER A 190 1.78 -1.71 -0.26
N ASN A 191 1.23 -0.55 -0.64
CA ASN A 191 0.62 -0.35 -1.96
C ASN A 191 1.31 0.79 -2.70
N ILE A 192 2.03 0.45 -3.79
CA ILE A 192 2.62 1.42 -4.72
C ILE A 192 1.86 1.50 -6.05
N GLY A 193 0.79 0.72 -6.21
CA GLY A 193 0.01 0.69 -7.43
C GLY A 193 -0.66 2.03 -7.75
N SER A 194 -1.06 2.79 -6.73
CA SER A 194 -1.60 4.15 -6.88
C SER A 194 -0.58 5.14 -7.46
N ALA A 195 0.72 4.92 -7.20
CA ALA A 195 1.83 5.69 -7.77
C ALA A 195 2.33 5.11 -9.11
N GLY A 196 1.66 4.07 -9.66
CA GLY A 196 2.01 3.45 -10.94
C GLY A 196 3.08 2.35 -10.85
N GLY A 197 3.56 2.03 -9.64
CA GLY A 197 4.55 0.96 -9.43
C GLY A 197 3.99 -0.43 -9.70
N GLN A 198 4.84 -1.36 -10.10
CA GLN A 198 4.45 -2.74 -10.43
C GLN A 198 4.96 -3.71 -9.37
N TRP A 199 6.18 -4.19 -9.48
CA TRP A 199 6.83 -5.01 -8.46
C TRP A 199 7.86 -4.22 -7.69
N PHE A 200 8.07 -4.59 -6.44
CA PHE A 200 9.09 -4.03 -5.57
C PHE A 200 9.42 -5.01 -4.45
N THR A 201 10.45 -4.73 -3.70
CA THR A 201 10.84 -5.51 -2.52
C THR A 201 10.46 -4.75 -1.26
N PRO A 202 9.24 -4.93 -0.72
CA PRO A 202 8.84 -4.24 0.49
C PRO A 202 9.72 -4.66 1.68
N VAL A 203 10.06 -3.69 2.53
CA VAL A 203 10.78 -3.96 3.78
C VAL A 203 9.78 -4.35 4.85
N ILE A 204 10.05 -5.48 5.53
CA ILE A 204 9.19 -5.99 6.60
C ILE A 204 9.07 -4.95 7.73
N ASN A 205 7.85 -4.73 8.21
CA ASN A 205 7.58 -3.87 9.36
C ASN A 205 7.87 -4.64 10.67
N HIS A 206 9.16 -4.74 11.02
CA HIS A 206 9.58 -5.49 12.20
C HIS A 206 8.83 -5.04 13.47
N PRO A 207 8.33 -5.97 14.36
CA PRO A 207 8.66 -7.40 14.47
C PRO A 207 7.73 -8.35 13.70
N GLU A 208 6.97 -7.88 12.70
CA GLU A 208 6.29 -8.76 11.77
C GLU A 208 7.30 -9.61 10.99
N VAL A 209 6.88 -10.75 10.43
CA VAL A 209 7.75 -11.64 9.66
C VAL A 209 7.39 -11.69 8.17
N ALA A 210 6.35 -10.96 7.77
CA ALA A 210 5.94 -10.88 6.36
C ALA A 210 5.28 -9.53 6.05
N ILE A 211 5.39 -9.13 4.78
CA ILE A 211 4.74 -7.93 4.23
C ILE A 211 4.30 -8.22 2.79
N LEU A 212 3.04 -7.88 2.47
CA LEU A 212 2.49 -8.02 1.13
C LEU A 212 2.57 -6.68 0.38
N GLY A 213 3.30 -6.65 -0.72
CA GLY A 213 3.36 -5.55 -1.66
C GLY A 213 2.29 -5.67 -2.73
N ILE A 214 1.56 -4.58 -2.99
CA ILE A 214 0.59 -4.49 -4.08
C ILE A 214 1.09 -3.48 -5.10
N GLY A 215 1.22 -3.93 -6.35
CA GLY A 215 1.48 -3.07 -7.49
C GLY A 215 0.19 -2.61 -8.17
N ARG A 216 0.37 -1.99 -9.34
CA ARG A 216 -0.76 -1.54 -10.17
C ARG A 216 -1.50 -2.72 -10.80
N ILE A 217 -2.78 -2.53 -11.08
CA ILE A 217 -3.53 -3.35 -12.02
C ILE A 217 -3.31 -2.75 -13.42
N ALA A 218 -2.82 -3.56 -14.35
CA ALA A 218 -2.57 -3.14 -15.74
C ALA A 218 -3.18 -4.13 -16.72
N GLN A 219 -3.66 -3.64 -17.87
CA GLN A 219 -4.06 -4.51 -18.98
C GLN A 219 -2.83 -5.20 -19.56
N LYS A 220 -2.84 -6.52 -19.59
CA LYS A 220 -1.77 -7.36 -20.14
C LYS A 220 -2.33 -8.45 -21.04
N PRO A 221 -1.58 -8.88 -22.08
CA PRO A 221 -1.90 -10.10 -22.77
C PRO A 221 -1.62 -11.29 -21.87
N ILE A 222 -2.62 -12.15 -21.69
CA ILE A 222 -2.49 -13.42 -20.97
C ILE A 222 -3.00 -14.56 -21.85
N VAL A 223 -2.57 -15.78 -21.57
CA VAL A 223 -3.16 -16.97 -22.19
C VAL A 223 -4.29 -17.48 -21.31
N LYS A 224 -5.51 -17.52 -21.84
CA LYS A 224 -6.70 -18.07 -21.19
C LYS A 224 -7.38 -19.03 -22.15
N ASP A 225 -7.57 -20.27 -21.72
CA ASP A 225 -8.17 -21.36 -22.54
C ASP A 225 -7.49 -21.58 -23.91
N GLY A 226 -6.16 -21.33 -23.96
CA GLY A 226 -5.36 -21.46 -25.18
C GLY A 226 -5.32 -20.22 -26.07
N GLU A 227 -6.12 -19.19 -25.78
CA GLU A 227 -6.20 -17.93 -26.52
C GLU A 227 -5.47 -16.79 -25.81
N ILE A 228 -4.90 -15.87 -26.61
CA ILE A 228 -4.30 -14.65 -26.07
C ILE A 228 -5.40 -13.60 -25.88
N VAL A 229 -5.66 -13.21 -24.64
CA VAL A 229 -6.66 -12.22 -24.30
C VAL A 229 -6.05 -11.06 -23.51
N ALA A 230 -6.63 -9.87 -23.61
CA ALA A 230 -6.28 -8.76 -22.74
C ALA A 230 -7.05 -8.89 -21.41
N ALA A 231 -6.33 -8.86 -20.29
CA ALA A 231 -6.94 -8.94 -18.97
C ALA A 231 -6.29 -7.95 -17.98
N PRO A 232 -7.04 -7.48 -16.97
CA PRO A 232 -6.47 -6.71 -15.86
C PRO A 232 -5.64 -7.62 -14.97
N VAL A 233 -4.36 -7.37 -14.88
CA VAL A 233 -3.40 -8.17 -14.12
C VAL A 233 -2.86 -7.35 -12.95
N LEU A 234 -2.98 -7.88 -11.74
CA LEU A 234 -2.47 -7.32 -10.51
C LEU A 234 -1.07 -7.88 -10.22
N ALA A 235 -0.11 -6.99 -9.98
CA ALA A 235 1.22 -7.38 -9.54
C ALA A 235 1.28 -7.49 -8.00
N LEU A 236 1.89 -8.55 -7.49
CA LEU A 236 2.05 -8.85 -6.09
C LEU A 236 3.52 -9.12 -5.75
N SER A 237 3.93 -8.71 -4.55
CA SER A 237 5.26 -8.99 -3.99
C SER A 237 5.09 -9.39 -2.53
N LEU A 238 5.58 -10.57 -2.13
CA LEU A 238 5.55 -11.03 -0.76
C LEU A 238 6.97 -11.13 -0.23
N SER A 239 7.35 -10.23 0.69
CA SER A 239 8.61 -10.35 1.42
C SER A 239 8.38 -11.02 2.77
N PHE A 240 9.28 -11.90 3.15
CA PHE A 240 9.23 -12.60 4.43
C PHE A 240 10.62 -12.84 5.03
N ASP A 241 10.63 -13.06 6.33
CA ASP A 241 11.83 -13.40 7.11
C ASP A 241 12.19 -14.87 6.90
N HIS A 242 13.31 -15.11 6.18
CA HIS A 242 13.72 -16.47 5.81
C HIS A 242 14.27 -17.28 6.98
N ARG A 243 14.42 -16.70 8.18
CA ARG A 243 14.70 -17.47 9.40
C ARG A 243 13.48 -18.27 9.85
N GLN A 244 12.27 -17.79 9.50
CA GLN A 244 10.99 -18.33 9.96
C GLN A 244 10.19 -18.99 8.84
N ILE A 245 10.33 -18.53 7.60
CA ILE A 245 9.48 -18.89 6.46
C ILE A 245 10.35 -19.35 5.31
N ASP A 246 10.16 -20.58 4.87
CA ASP A 246 10.82 -21.14 3.69
C ASP A 246 10.13 -20.72 2.39
N GLY A 247 10.89 -20.76 1.29
CA GLY A 247 10.40 -20.35 -0.03
C GLY A 247 9.12 -21.07 -0.47
N ALA A 248 9.02 -22.39 -0.20
CA ALA A 248 7.84 -23.16 -0.54
C ALA A 248 6.59 -22.71 0.26
N THR A 249 6.76 -22.43 1.56
CA THR A 249 5.67 -21.90 2.39
C THR A 249 5.23 -20.53 1.93
N GLY A 250 6.17 -19.63 1.64
CA GLY A 250 5.89 -18.30 1.10
C GLY A 250 5.17 -18.37 -0.25
N GLN A 251 5.63 -19.22 -1.18
CA GLN A 251 4.99 -19.38 -2.50
C GLN A 251 3.60 -19.98 -2.39
N ASN A 252 3.39 -20.97 -1.51
CA ASN A 252 2.06 -21.54 -1.30
C ASN A 252 1.08 -20.53 -0.70
N ALA A 253 1.54 -19.66 0.20
CA ALA A 253 0.74 -18.55 0.72
C ALA A 253 0.41 -17.54 -0.39
N MET A 254 1.37 -17.17 -1.24
CA MET A 254 1.13 -16.33 -2.42
C MET A 254 0.12 -16.95 -3.38
N ASN A 255 0.26 -18.24 -3.69
CA ASN A 255 -0.69 -18.96 -4.55
C ASN A 255 -2.10 -18.97 -3.96
N HIS A 256 -2.22 -19.09 -2.64
CA HIS A 256 -3.52 -19.01 -1.97
C HIS A 256 -4.14 -17.61 -2.09
N ILE A 257 -3.36 -16.55 -1.86
CA ILE A 257 -3.81 -15.16 -2.07
C ILE A 257 -4.26 -14.96 -3.53
N LYS A 258 -3.46 -15.41 -4.50
CA LYS A 258 -3.78 -15.31 -5.93
C LYS A 258 -5.10 -16.02 -6.26
N ARG A 259 -5.30 -17.25 -5.77
CA ARG A 259 -6.53 -18.02 -5.98
C ARG A 259 -7.77 -17.28 -5.48
N LEU A 260 -7.69 -16.65 -4.32
CA LEU A 260 -8.81 -15.90 -3.73
C LEU A 260 -9.07 -14.56 -4.45
N LEU A 261 -8.02 -13.89 -4.93
CA LEU A 261 -8.16 -12.64 -5.68
C LEU A 261 -8.64 -12.87 -7.13
N ASN A 262 -8.31 -14.03 -7.71
CA ASN A 262 -8.83 -14.43 -9.02
C ASN A 262 -10.32 -14.79 -8.96
N ASN A 263 -10.80 -15.30 -7.80
CA ASN A 263 -12.19 -15.72 -7.62
C ASN A 263 -12.77 -15.07 -6.34
N PRO A 264 -13.45 -13.92 -6.44
CA PRO A 264 -14.01 -13.21 -5.30
C PRO A 264 -15.18 -13.94 -4.61
N GLU A 265 -15.90 -14.82 -5.30
CA GLU A 265 -16.95 -15.63 -4.69
C GLU A 265 -16.33 -16.66 -3.72
N LEU A 266 -15.20 -17.25 -4.12
CA LEU A 266 -14.45 -18.15 -3.26
C LEU A 266 -13.88 -17.41 -2.03
N LEU A 267 -13.43 -16.16 -2.21
CA LEU A 267 -12.99 -15.33 -1.11
C LEU A 267 -14.08 -15.11 -0.06
N LEU A 268 -15.35 -14.97 -0.48
CA LEU A 268 -16.49 -14.84 0.44
C LEU A 268 -16.79 -16.14 1.19
N MET A 269 -16.44 -17.29 0.62
CA MET A 269 -16.67 -18.61 1.23
C MET A 269 -15.55 -19.03 2.19
N GLU A 270 -14.31 -18.63 1.93
CA GLU A 270 -13.11 -19.05 2.67
C GLU A 270 -12.45 -17.92 3.50
N GLY A 271 -12.88 -16.67 3.35
CA GLY A 271 -12.23 -15.45 3.88
C GLY A 271 -12.54 -15.09 5.34
#